data_222f81e56bc184f28e79de4c28ce033b
#
_entry.id   222f81e56bc184f28e79de4c28ce033b
#
_cell.length_a   1.000
_cell.length_b   1.000
_cell.length_c   1.000
_cell.angle_alpha   90.00
_cell.angle_beta   90.00
_cell.angle_gamma   90.00
#
_symmetry.space_group_name_H-M   'P 1'
#
loop_
_entity.id
_entity.type
_entity.pdbx_description
1 polymer ?
#
loop_
_entity_poly.entity_id
_entity_poly.type
_entity_poly.pdbx_seq_one_letter_code
_entity_poly.pdbx_strand_id
1 'polypeptide(L)'
;NFSGLYQNKLHLGVNINRHRLEFSNEQRFFEGDHDLDSLVYDVNFDNSLISYGEGFSLQFGGILKLDKIRLGLGYDSPQWIDIRDETRQELSTYRFEEGFEIKETIAPEITNSYDPYRLRIPSKTSFSFAYIMNQSGLVSVEYSSQNLSNSRLSQNGGSSFLDGVSTEAKNTFEPVNTLKIGGEYRLKTLSLRAGYFYRTKNQERLTNNDQALTLGLGFDFGASSLNLSFVKFEQNQQLNFFSEGLTDAYTLRKDLTQITLSFNFKL
;
A
#
# COMPACT_ATOMS: atom_id res chain seq x y z
N ASN A 1 -6.04 16.83 14.48
CA ASN A 1 -6.07 15.83 15.54
C ASN A 1 -6.69 16.48 16.79
N PHE A 2 -7.75 15.86 17.34
CA PHE A 2 -8.37 16.22 18.59
C PHE A 2 -8.36 15.01 19.50
N SER A 3 -7.97 15.17 20.76
CA SER A 3 -7.95 14.09 21.72
C SER A 3 -8.35 14.57 23.10
N GLY A 4 -8.98 13.69 23.85
CA GLY A 4 -9.44 13.97 25.21
C GLY A 4 -9.26 12.74 26.12
N LEU A 5 -9.17 13.02 27.41
CA LEU A 5 -9.07 12.02 28.46
C LEU A 5 -10.25 12.19 29.41
N TYR A 6 -11.08 11.16 29.50
CA TYR A 6 -12.23 11.13 30.41
C TYR A 6 -11.94 10.25 31.63
N GLN A 7 -12.14 10.82 32.82
CA GLN A 7 -11.95 10.16 34.13
C GLN A 7 -10.61 9.42 34.28
N ASN A 8 -9.55 9.90 33.66
CA ASN A 8 -8.22 9.28 33.63
C ASN A 8 -8.18 7.80 33.13
N LYS A 9 -9.27 7.32 32.53
CA LYS A 9 -9.44 5.95 32.08
C LYS A 9 -9.70 5.81 30.59
N LEU A 10 -10.50 6.69 30.03
CA LEU A 10 -10.90 6.61 28.63
C LEU A 10 -10.23 7.71 27.83
N HIS A 11 -9.34 7.33 26.92
CA HIS A 11 -8.77 8.22 25.92
C HIS A 11 -9.60 8.14 24.65
N LEU A 12 -10.03 9.26 24.13
CA LEU A 12 -10.74 9.37 22.86
C LEU A 12 -9.94 10.27 21.91
N GLY A 13 -9.94 9.94 20.64
CA GLY A 13 -9.26 10.70 19.62
C GLY A 13 -10.04 10.72 18.32
N VAL A 14 -9.97 11.86 17.63
CA VAL A 14 -10.51 12.06 16.28
C VAL A 14 -9.46 12.73 15.42
N ASN A 15 -9.24 12.19 14.23
CA ASN A 15 -8.39 12.78 13.21
C ASN A 15 -9.21 13.09 11.96
N ILE A 16 -8.91 14.22 11.35
CA ILE A 16 -9.33 14.56 9.99
C ILE A 16 -8.06 14.50 9.13
N ASN A 17 -8.08 13.65 8.11
CA ASN A 17 -6.95 13.46 7.22
C ASN A 17 -7.28 14.01 5.85
N ARG A 18 -6.37 14.81 5.29
CA ARG A 18 -6.36 15.17 3.87
C ARG A 18 -5.41 14.23 3.15
N HIS A 19 -5.86 13.68 2.04
CA HIS A 19 -5.08 12.82 1.16
C HIS A 19 -4.68 13.57 -0.09
N ARG A 20 -3.46 13.34 -0.55
CA ARG A 20 -2.97 13.73 -1.87
C ARG A 20 -2.43 12.50 -2.56
N LEU A 21 -2.89 12.27 -3.77
CA LEU A 21 -2.43 11.20 -4.64
C LEU A 21 -1.75 11.82 -5.85
N GLU A 22 -0.59 11.29 -6.20
CA GLU A 22 0.09 11.55 -7.45
C GLU A 22 0.63 10.21 -7.94
N PHE A 23 0.23 9.82 -9.14
CA PHE A 23 0.62 8.56 -9.74
C PHE A 23 1.08 8.84 -11.17
N SER A 24 2.22 8.29 -11.56
CA SER A 24 2.73 8.36 -12.94
C SER A 24 3.04 6.95 -13.42
N ASN A 25 2.61 6.64 -14.62
CA ASN A 25 2.91 5.39 -15.30
C ASN A 25 3.37 5.71 -16.73
N GLU A 26 4.60 5.35 -17.05
CA GLU A 26 5.18 5.47 -18.37
C GLU A 26 5.40 4.08 -18.94
N GLN A 27 4.85 3.82 -20.10
CA GLN A 27 4.97 2.57 -20.81
C GLN A 27 5.55 2.81 -22.18
N ARG A 28 6.57 2.03 -22.54
CA ARG A 28 7.14 1.99 -23.87
C ARG A 28 6.93 0.60 -24.43
N PHE A 29 6.26 0.54 -25.56
CA PHE A 29 6.12 -0.65 -26.39
C PHE A 29 7.08 -0.50 -27.57
N PHE A 30 7.90 -1.52 -27.80
CA PHE A 30 8.80 -1.61 -28.93
C PHE A 30 8.50 -2.91 -29.70
N GLU A 31 8.32 -2.80 -30.98
CA GLU A 31 8.19 -3.94 -31.89
C GLU A 31 9.19 -3.72 -33.04
N GLY A 32 10.05 -4.68 -33.26
CA GLY A 32 11.01 -4.71 -34.36
C GLY A 32 10.74 -5.90 -35.25
N ASP A 33 10.63 -5.67 -36.55
CA ASP A 33 10.54 -6.71 -37.57
C ASP A 33 11.94 -6.86 -38.22
N HIS A 34 12.42 -8.10 -38.28
CA HIS A 34 13.69 -8.43 -38.91
C HIS A 34 13.50 -8.95 -40.34
N ASP A 35 12.27 -8.95 -40.85
CA ASP A 35 11.99 -9.33 -42.23
C ASP A 35 12.29 -8.17 -43.17
N LEU A 36 13.26 -8.36 -44.06
CA LEU A 36 13.74 -7.34 -45.01
C LEU A 36 12.64 -6.89 -46.02
N ASP A 37 11.52 -7.59 -46.06
CA ASP A 37 10.38 -7.29 -46.96
C ASP A 37 9.35 -6.34 -46.30
N SER A 38 9.51 -6.00 -45.04
CA SER A 38 8.62 -5.11 -44.30
C SER A 38 8.91 -3.64 -44.63
N LEU A 39 7.87 -2.88 -44.98
CA LEU A 39 7.98 -1.43 -45.24
C LEU A 39 8.34 -0.66 -43.94
N VAL A 40 7.87 -1.15 -42.80
CA VAL A 40 8.17 -0.62 -41.46
C VAL A 40 8.87 -1.71 -40.67
N TYR A 41 10.07 -1.46 -40.19
CA TYR A 41 10.84 -2.46 -39.46
C TYR A 41 10.88 -2.25 -37.94
N ASP A 42 10.69 -1.01 -37.47
CA ASP A 42 10.60 -0.71 -36.05
C ASP A 42 9.43 0.20 -35.73
N VAL A 43 8.74 -0.09 -34.62
CA VAL A 43 7.64 0.71 -34.06
C VAL A 43 7.93 0.95 -32.58
N ASN A 44 7.92 2.21 -32.17
CA ASN A 44 7.95 2.62 -30.77
C ASN A 44 6.64 3.31 -30.43
N PHE A 45 5.94 2.84 -29.39
CA PHE A 45 4.76 3.50 -28.85
C PHE A 45 5.00 3.83 -27.38
N ASP A 46 5.08 5.12 -27.09
CA ASP A 46 5.19 5.66 -25.75
C ASP A 46 3.81 6.12 -25.26
N ASN A 47 3.41 5.63 -24.09
CA ASN A 47 2.18 6.00 -23.42
C ASN A 47 2.49 6.46 -22.00
N SER A 48 2.03 7.65 -21.64
CA SER A 48 2.18 8.26 -20.32
C SER A 48 0.82 8.52 -19.72
N LEU A 49 0.61 8.09 -18.48
CA LEU A 49 -0.56 8.38 -17.65
C LEU A 49 -0.08 9.09 -16.38
N ILE A 50 -0.67 10.23 -16.08
CA ILE A 50 -0.48 10.94 -14.83
C ILE A 50 -1.85 11.11 -14.16
N SER A 51 -1.94 10.70 -12.89
CA SER A 51 -3.15 10.83 -12.08
C SER A 51 -2.90 11.73 -10.89
N TYR A 52 -3.73 12.73 -10.71
CA TYR A 52 -3.72 13.62 -9.55
C TYR A 52 -5.00 13.43 -8.76
N GLY A 53 -4.87 13.28 -7.43
CA GLY A 53 -6.03 13.10 -6.59
C GLY A 53 -5.93 13.87 -5.27
N GLU A 54 -7.08 14.38 -4.82
CA GLU A 54 -7.23 14.95 -3.49
C GLU A 54 -8.43 14.33 -2.78
N GLY A 55 -8.29 14.13 -1.48
CA GLY A 55 -9.34 13.46 -0.74
C GLY A 55 -9.28 13.70 0.75
N PHE A 56 -10.22 13.09 1.45
CA PHE A 56 -10.27 13.16 2.90
C PHE A 56 -10.76 11.85 3.53
N SER A 57 -10.46 11.68 4.80
CA SER A 57 -11.03 10.64 5.66
C SER A 57 -11.06 11.10 7.10
N LEU A 58 -11.85 10.39 7.91
CA LEU A 58 -11.96 10.57 9.34
C LEU A 58 -11.44 9.32 10.06
N GLN A 59 -10.82 9.52 11.22
CA GLN A 59 -10.42 8.42 12.08
C GLN A 59 -10.95 8.67 13.49
N PHE A 60 -11.49 7.63 14.10
CA PHE A 60 -11.95 7.63 15.47
C PHE A 60 -11.18 6.55 16.24
N GLY A 61 -10.72 6.89 17.42
CA GLY A 61 -10.01 5.94 18.26
C GLY A 61 -10.40 6.10 19.72
N GLY A 62 -10.43 4.97 20.43
CA GLY A 62 -10.65 4.94 21.86
C GLY A 62 -9.72 3.92 22.53
N ILE A 63 -9.16 4.28 23.68
CA ILE A 63 -8.40 3.39 24.53
C ILE A 63 -8.93 3.45 25.95
N LEU A 64 -9.44 2.33 26.44
CA LEU A 64 -9.88 2.15 27.82
C LEU A 64 -8.74 1.56 28.65
N LYS A 65 -8.35 2.24 29.72
CA LYS A 65 -7.34 1.79 30.69
C LYS A 65 -8.01 1.21 31.94
N LEU A 66 -7.81 -0.09 32.16
CA LEU A 66 -8.31 -0.85 33.29
C LEU A 66 -7.11 -1.43 34.04
N ASP A 67 -6.57 -0.73 35.04
CA ASP A 67 -5.40 -1.16 35.79
C ASP A 67 -4.27 -1.71 34.89
N LYS A 68 -4.15 -3.04 34.76
CA LYS A 68 -3.16 -3.74 33.92
C LYS A 68 -3.60 -3.97 32.49
N ILE A 69 -4.88 -3.74 32.18
CA ILE A 69 -5.46 -4.05 30.87
C ILE A 69 -5.65 -2.75 30.07
N ARG A 70 -5.41 -2.80 28.78
CA ARG A 70 -5.74 -1.76 27.79
C ARG A 70 -6.59 -2.37 26.70
N LEU A 71 -7.75 -1.77 26.46
CA LEU A 71 -8.64 -2.15 25.36
C LEU A 71 -8.67 -0.98 24.38
N GLY A 72 -8.42 -1.24 23.12
CA GLY A 72 -8.46 -0.23 22.07
C GLY A 72 -9.47 -0.59 20.99
N LEU A 73 -10.16 0.44 20.49
CA LEU A 73 -11.03 0.39 19.33
C LEU A 73 -10.61 1.52 18.40
N GLY A 74 -10.42 1.19 17.12
CA GLY A 74 -10.14 2.15 16.06
C GLY A 74 -11.09 1.96 14.90
N TYR A 75 -11.53 3.06 14.31
CA TYR A 75 -12.32 3.08 13.09
C TYR A 75 -11.79 4.16 12.16
N ASP A 76 -11.33 3.72 10.99
CA ASP A 76 -10.98 4.58 9.87
C ASP A 76 -12.20 4.63 8.94
N SER A 77 -12.75 5.81 8.68
CA SER A 77 -13.85 5.97 7.72
C SER A 77 -13.38 5.56 6.32
N PRO A 78 -14.29 5.36 5.36
CA PRO A 78 -13.88 5.30 3.98
C PRO A 78 -13.04 6.53 3.61
N GLN A 79 -12.10 6.35 2.67
CA GLN A 79 -11.37 7.45 2.05
C GLN A 79 -12.08 7.80 0.75
N TRP A 80 -12.35 9.08 0.55
CA TRP A 80 -12.92 9.60 -0.68
C TRP A 80 -11.86 10.46 -1.35
N ILE A 81 -11.44 10.05 -2.55
CA ILE A 81 -10.38 10.72 -3.32
C ILE A 81 -10.96 11.06 -4.69
N ASP A 82 -11.03 12.34 -5.02
CA ASP A 82 -11.39 12.81 -6.35
C ASP A 82 -10.12 12.83 -7.20
N ILE A 83 -10.13 12.08 -8.32
CA ILE A 83 -8.99 11.83 -9.19
C ILE A 83 -9.25 12.42 -10.56
N ARG A 84 -8.22 12.99 -11.17
CA ARG A 84 -8.18 13.43 -12.56
C ARG A 84 -6.99 12.77 -13.24
N ASP A 85 -7.25 12.19 -14.41
CA ASP A 85 -6.26 11.53 -15.25
C ASP A 85 -5.90 12.38 -16.44
N GLU A 86 -4.62 12.37 -16.78
CA GLU A 86 -4.06 12.97 -17.99
C GLU A 86 -3.23 11.93 -18.73
N THR A 87 -3.43 11.78 -20.04
CA THR A 87 -2.63 10.87 -20.87
C THR A 87 -1.97 11.61 -22.02
N ARG A 88 -0.75 11.16 -22.35
CA ARG A 88 0.00 11.58 -23.53
C ARG A 88 0.52 10.35 -24.26
N GLN A 89 0.44 10.38 -25.58
CA GLN A 89 0.87 9.28 -26.44
C GLN A 89 1.79 9.79 -27.56
N GLU A 90 2.81 8.99 -27.88
CA GLU A 90 3.71 9.23 -29.01
C GLU A 90 3.93 7.90 -29.74
N LEU A 91 3.88 7.96 -31.07
CA LEU A 91 4.17 6.83 -31.96
C LEU A 91 5.32 7.23 -32.89
N SER A 92 6.39 6.44 -32.88
CA SER A 92 7.49 6.56 -33.84
C SER A 92 7.64 5.27 -34.64
N THR A 93 7.78 5.41 -35.95
CA THR A 93 8.04 4.30 -36.87
C THR A 93 9.33 4.53 -37.65
N TYR A 94 10.01 3.45 -37.98
CA TYR A 94 11.22 3.44 -38.77
C TYR A 94 11.01 2.58 -40.01
N ARG A 95 11.39 3.11 -41.18
CA ARG A 95 11.31 2.38 -42.45
C ARG A 95 12.52 2.67 -43.34
N PHE A 96 12.84 1.76 -44.25
CA PHE A 96 13.78 2.03 -45.33
C PHE A 96 13.03 2.45 -46.59
N GLU A 97 13.47 3.54 -47.20
CA GLU A 97 12.94 4.00 -48.51
C GLU A 97 14.13 4.45 -49.35
N GLU A 98 14.27 3.89 -50.57
CA GLU A 98 15.35 4.17 -51.51
C GLU A 98 16.77 4.04 -50.91
N GLY A 99 16.95 3.13 -49.91
CA GLY A 99 18.24 2.88 -49.23
C GLY A 99 18.55 3.84 -48.07
N PHE A 100 17.62 4.69 -47.71
CA PHE A 100 17.72 5.59 -46.55
C PHE A 100 16.76 5.16 -45.44
N GLU A 101 17.24 5.29 -44.19
CA GLU A 101 16.39 5.14 -43.02
C GLU A 101 15.53 6.39 -42.84
N ILE A 102 14.24 6.21 -42.78
CA ILE A 102 13.26 7.28 -42.53
C ILE A 102 12.59 7.00 -41.19
N LYS A 103 12.69 7.98 -40.28
CA LYS A 103 11.94 8.02 -39.03
C LYS A 103 10.73 8.93 -39.18
N GLU A 104 9.54 8.41 -38.95
CA GLU A 104 8.32 9.21 -38.80
C GLU A 104 7.87 9.17 -37.34
N THR A 105 7.53 10.34 -36.80
CA THR A 105 7.06 10.47 -35.43
C THR A 105 5.73 11.21 -35.43
N ILE A 106 4.72 10.59 -34.84
CA ILE A 106 3.41 11.18 -34.54
C ILE A 106 3.43 11.48 -33.03
N ALA A 107 3.79 12.72 -32.71
CA ALA A 107 3.78 13.25 -31.35
C ALA A 107 2.90 14.50 -31.35
N PRO A 108 1.56 14.34 -31.24
CA PRO A 108 0.64 15.47 -31.39
C PRO A 108 0.79 16.52 -30.28
N GLU A 109 1.63 16.28 -29.28
CA GLU A 109 1.78 17.11 -28.07
C GLU A 109 0.47 17.41 -27.35
N ILE A 110 -0.54 16.54 -27.59
CA ILE A 110 -1.86 16.66 -26.99
C ILE A 110 -1.86 15.92 -25.67
N THR A 111 -2.27 16.61 -24.61
CA THR A 111 -2.61 16.00 -23.34
C THR A 111 -4.12 15.78 -23.29
N ASN A 112 -4.54 14.54 -23.24
CA ASN A 112 -5.94 14.20 -23.03
C ASN A 112 -6.22 14.26 -21.55
N SER A 113 -7.15 15.12 -21.13
CA SER A 113 -7.62 15.21 -19.74
C SER A 113 -9.01 14.60 -19.65
N TYR A 114 -9.20 13.72 -18.68
CA TYR A 114 -10.45 13.02 -18.46
C TYR A 114 -11.27 13.68 -17.38
N ASP A 115 -12.59 13.51 -17.45
CA ASP A 115 -13.48 14.01 -16.42
C ASP A 115 -13.14 13.40 -15.06
N PRO A 116 -13.15 14.21 -13.99
CA PRO A 116 -12.84 13.73 -12.66
C PRO A 116 -13.79 12.61 -12.20
N TYR A 117 -13.23 11.64 -11.51
CA TYR A 117 -13.97 10.55 -10.90
C TYR A 117 -13.54 10.39 -9.43
N ARG A 118 -14.39 9.75 -8.64
CA ARG A 118 -14.17 9.51 -7.22
C ARG A 118 -13.81 8.07 -6.95
N LEU A 119 -12.66 7.86 -6.31
CA LEU A 119 -12.27 6.60 -5.70
C LEU A 119 -12.72 6.58 -4.24
N ARG A 120 -13.51 5.58 -3.88
CA ARG A 120 -13.85 5.27 -2.49
C ARG A 120 -13.10 4.03 -2.04
N ILE A 121 -12.17 4.19 -1.09
CA ILE A 121 -11.50 3.09 -0.39
C ILE A 121 -12.30 2.74 0.86
N PRO A 122 -12.63 1.47 1.13
CA PRO A 122 -13.47 1.06 2.25
C PRO A 122 -12.90 1.39 3.62
N SER A 123 -13.80 1.47 4.60
CA SER A 123 -13.46 1.66 6.01
C SER A 123 -12.65 0.49 6.56
N LYS A 124 -11.87 0.77 7.60
CA LYS A 124 -11.09 -0.21 8.36
C LYS A 124 -11.48 -0.13 9.84
N THR A 125 -11.67 -1.27 10.47
CA THR A 125 -11.93 -1.38 11.91
C THR A 125 -10.78 -2.13 12.56
N SER A 126 -10.37 -1.69 13.76
CA SER A 126 -9.31 -2.33 14.53
C SER A 126 -9.68 -2.48 16.00
N PHE A 127 -9.31 -3.61 16.57
CA PHE A 127 -9.41 -3.91 17.99
C PHE A 127 -8.03 -4.22 18.53
N SER A 128 -7.73 -3.71 19.72
CA SER A 128 -6.47 -4.01 20.37
C SER A 128 -6.68 -4.34 21.85
N PHE A 129 -5.84 -5.25 22.32
CA PHE A 129 -5.74 -5.64 23.72
C PHE A 129 -4.28 -5.59 24.14
N ALA A 130 -4.02 -5.05 25.34
CA ALA A 130 -2.70 -5.17 25.93
C ALA A 130 -2.80 -5.47 27.43
N TYR A 131 -1.90 -6.35 27.89
CA TYR A 131 -1.72 -6.64 29.31
C TYR A 131 -0.34 -6.14 29.76
N ILE A 132 -0.36 -5.31 30.80
CA ILE A 132 0.85 -4.69 31.36
C ILE A 132 1.27 -5.47 32.61
N MET A 133 2.46 -6.05 32.57
CA MET A 133 3.05 -6.83 33.66
C MET A 133 3.85 -5.93 34.60
N ASN A 134 3.18 -4.92 35.20
CA ASN A 134 3.80 -3.89 36.04
C ASN A 134 5.00 -3.23 35.30
N GLN A 135 6.18 -3.23 35.95
CA GLN A 135 7.42 -2.70 35.38
C GLN A 135 8.18 -3.75 34.54
N SER A 136 7.73 -5.01 34.56
CA SER A 136 8.43 -6.12 33.89
C SER A 136 8.17 -6.24 32.40
N GLY A 137 7.13 -5.58 31.89
CA GLY A 137 6.88 -5.64 30.45
C GLY A 137 5.40 -5.56 30.07
N LEU A 138 5.12 -5.92 28.83
CA LEU A 138 3.76 -5.96 28.27
C LEU A 138 3.64 -7.03 27.18
N VAL A 139 2.40 -7.48 26.96
CA VAL A 139 2.00 -8.26 25.78
C VAL A 139 0.82 -7.55 25.13
N SER A 140 0.80 -7.50 23.82
CA SER A 140 -0.29 -6.87 23.07
C SER A 140 -0.71 -7.70 21.86
N VAL A 141 -1.99 -7.60 21.53
CA VAL A 141 -2.59 -8.18 20.32
C VAL A 141 -3.42 -7.08 19.65
N GLU A 142 -3.30 -6.97 18.34
CA GLU A 142 -4.14 -6.10 17.50
C GLU A 142 -4.70 -6.93 16.34
N TYR A 143 -5.99 -6.80 16.13
CA TYR A 143 -6.69 -7.32 14.95
C TYR A 143 -7.34 -6.18 14.20
N SER A 144 -7.18 -6.14 12.88
CA SER A 144 -7.88 -5.19 12.03
C SER A 144 -8.45 -5.85 10.78
N SER A 145 -9.57 -5.32 10.30
CA SER A 145 -10.26 -5.81 9.10
C SER A 145 -10.66 -4.65 8.20
N GLN A 146 -10.44 -4.82 6.89
CA GLN A 146 -10.82 -3.92 5.83
C GLN A 146 -11.30 -4.72 4.63
N ASN A 147 -12.54 -4.50 4.18
CA ASN A 147 -13.07 -5.21 3.02
C ASN A 147 -12.79 -4.43 1.73
N LEU A 148 -11.65 -4.72 1.08
CA LEU A 148 -11.23 -4.06 -0.15
C LEU A 148 -12.13 -4.35 -1.36
N SER A 149 -12.92 -5.44 -1.35
CA SER A 149 -13.89 -5.71 -2.41
C SER A 149 -15.02 -4.66 -2.50
N ASN A 150 -15.20 -3.85 -1.47
CA ASN A 150 -16.13 -2.72 -1.46
C ASN A 150 -15.51 -1.40 -1.98
N SER A 151 -14.31 -1.45 -2.57
CA SER A 151 -13.73 -0.30 -3.29
C SER A 151 -14.60 0.06 -4.48
N ARG A 152 -14.79 1.36 -4.73
CA ARG A 152 -15.69 1.82 -5.78
C ARG A 152 -15.15 3.05 -6.48
N LEU A 153 -15.31 3.05 -7.80
CA LEU A 153 -15.15 4.23 -8.65
C LEU A 153 -16.52 4.77 -9.00
N SER A 154 -16.67 6.08 -9.04
CA SER A 154 -17.93 6.74 -9.40
C SER A 154 -17.65 8.10 -10.04
N GLN A 155 -18.52 8.53 -10.96
CA GLN A 155 -18.46 9.81 -11.65
C GLN A 155 -19.83 10.48 -11.61
N ASN A 156 -19.86 11.81 -11.62
CA ASN A 156 -21.10 12.56 -11.74
C ASN A 156 -21.75 12.26 -13.11
N GLY A 157 -23.04 11.94 -13.09
CA GLY A 157 -23.78 11.52 -14.29
C GLY A 157 -23.71 10.03 -14.62
N GLY A 158 -22.93 9.23 -13.84
CA GLY A 158 -22.73 7.81 -14.04
C GLY A 158 -21.72 7.50 -15.16
N SER A 159 -21.13 6.31 -15.10
CA SER A 159 -20.23 5.80 -16.14
C SER A 159 -20.29 4.28 -16.12
N SER A 160 -20.76 3.67 -17.21
CA SER A 160 -20.78 2.21 -17.35
C SER A 160 -19.37 1.60 -17.27
N PHE A 161 -18.36 2.32 -17.76
CA PHE A 161 -16.97 1.90 -17.67
C PHE A 161 -16.51 1.81 -16.19
N LEU A 162 -16.73 2.86 -15.39
CA LEU A 162 -16.34 2.88 -13.97
C LEU A 162 -17.15 1.89 -13.14
N ASP A 163 -18.41 1.63 -13.49
CA ASP A 163 -19.21 0.58 -12.87
C ASP A 163 -18.66 -0.80 -13.21
N GLY A 164 -18.19 -1.02 -14.43
CA GLY A 164 -17.48 -2.23 -14.85
C GLY A 164 -16.20 -2.45 -14.02
N VAL A 165 -15.34 -1.45 -13.93
CA VAL A 165 -14.10 -1.49 -13.12
C VAL A 165 -14.41 -1.73 -11.65
N SER A 166 -15.46 -1.11 -11.09
CA SER A 166 -15.89 -1.34 -9.71
C SER A 166 -16.37 -2.78 -9.48
N THR A 167 -17.03 -3.38 -10.48
CA THR A 167 -17.47 -4.78 -10.44
C THR A 167 -16.26 -5.73 -10.51
N GLU A 168 -15.30 -5.44 -11.37
CA GLU A 168 -14.06 -6.19 -11.44
C GLU A 168 -13.28 -6.12 -10.11
N ALA A 169 -13.15 -4.93 -9.53
CA ALA A 169 -12.54 -4.75 -8.21
C ALA A 169 -13.22 -5.58 -7.12
N LYS A 170 -14.56 -5.65 -7.15
CA LYS A 170 -15.34 -6.49 -6.22
C LYS A 170 -15.03 -7.97 -6.37
N ASN A 171 -14.77 -8.43 -7.58
CA ASN A 171 -14.48 -9.84 -7.87
C ASN A 171 -13.01 -10.21 -7.67
N THR A 172 -12.10 -9.21 -7.73
CA THR A 172 -10.65 -9.41 -7.64
C THR A 172 -10.12 -9.24 -6.22
N PHE A 173 -10.67 -8.26 -5.47
CA PHE A 173 -10.19 -7.99 -4.12
C PHE A 173 -10.93 -8.79 -3.06
N GLU A 174 -10.18 -9.22 -2.05
CA GLU A 174 -10.67 -9.92 -0.86
C GLU A 174 -10.64 -9.02 0.38
N PRO A 175 -11.39 -9.38 1.44
CA PRO A 175 -11.23 -8.75 2.74
C PRO A 175 -9.82 -8.98 3.29
N VAL A 176 -9.18 -7.90 3.72
CA VAL A 176 -7.86 -7.94 4.35
C VAL A 176 -8.00 -7.95 5.85
N ASN A 177 -7.53 -9.03 6.46
CA ASN A 177 -7.45 -9.17 7.91
C ASN A 177 -6.01 -9.15 8.35
N THR A 178 -5.70 -8.36 9.37
CA THR A 178 -4.35 -8.23 9.90
C THR A 178 -4.35 -8.57 11.38
N LEU A 179 -3.47 -9.48 11.76
CA LEU A 179 -3.18 -9.83 13.16
C LEU A 179 -1.76 -9.43 13.50
N LYS A 180 -1.60 -8.69 14.59
CA LYS A 180 -0.30 -8.35 15.17
C LYS A 180 -0.26 -8.81 16.61
N ILE A 181 0.80 -9.51 16.97
CA ILE A 181 1.07 -9.95 18.35
C ILE A 181 2.46 -9.45 18.70
N GLY A 182 2.62 -8.84 19.86
CA GLY A 182 3.92 -8.35 20.29
C GLY A 182 4.05 -8.32 21.79
N GLY A 183 5.29 -8.36 22.26
CA GLY A 183 5.60 -8.25 23.68
C GLY A 183 7.00 -7.72 23.95
N GLU A 184 7.12 -7.16 25.13
CA GLU A 184 8.37 -6.71 25.70
C GLU A 184 8.49 -7.26 27.11
N TYR A 185 9.64 -7.81 27.44
CA TYR A 185 9.98 -8.22 28.80
C TYR A 185 11.28 -7.54 29.24
N ARG A 186 11.25 -6.90 30.41
CA ARG A 186 12.35 -6.11 30.94
C ARG A 186 13.01 -6.84 32.11
N LEU A 187 14.31 -7.03 31.97
CA LEU A 187 15.21 -7.62 32.98
C LEU A 187 16.20 -6.52 33.40
N LYS A 188 15.81 -5.70 34.38
CA LYS A 188 16.64 -4.56 34.83
C LYS A 188 16.98 -3.62 33.67
N THR A 189 18.22 -3.66 33.18
CA THR A 189 18.72 -2.85 32.07
C THR A 189 18.48 -3.47 30.71
N LEU A 190 18.11 -4.75 30.63
CA LEU A 190 17.89 -5.48 29.36
C LEU A 190 16.40 -5.54 29.04
N SER A 191 16.04 -5.18 27.83
CA SER A 191 14.69 -5.36 27.26
C SER A 191 14.73 -6.39 26.14
N LEU A 192 13.89 -7.41 26.23
CA LEU A 192 13.67 -8.42 25.21
C LEU A 192 12.35 -8.13 24.53
N ARG A 193 12.33 -8.10 23.20
CA ARG A 193 11.13 -7.82 22.40
C ARG A 193 10.95 -8.89 21.34
N ALA A 194 9.71 -9.30 21.14
CA ALA A 194 9.35 -10.19 20.05
C ALA A 194 7.99 -9.77 19.49
N GLY A 195 7.79 -9.95 18.19
CA GLY A 195 6.52 -9.65 17.55
C GLY A 195 6.32 -10.51 16.31
N TYR A 196 5.05 -10.74 16.00
CA TYR A 196 4.60 -11.44 14.81
C TYR A 196 3.49 -10.64 14.14
N PHE A 197 3.61 -10.50 12.82
CA PHE A 197 2.65 -9.87 11.95
C PHE A 197 2.14 -10.89 10.92
N TYR A 198 0.85 -10.90 10.72
CA TYR A 198 0.19 -11.71 9.71
C TYR A 198 -0.91 -10.89 9.05
N ARG A 199 -0.94 -10.89 7.71
CA ARG A 199 -1.97 -10.21 6.92
C ARG A 199 -2.44 -11.14 5.80
N THR A 200 -3.77 -11.33 5.71
CA THR A 200 -4.35 -12.10 4.62
C THR A 200 -4.08 -11.40 3.28
N LYS A 201 -3.98 -12.17 2.22
CA LYS A 201 -3.90 -11.65 0.85
C LYS A 201 -5.09 -10.72 0.57
N ASN A 202 -4.89 -9.77 -0.30
CA ASN A 202 -5.91 -8.83 -0.74
C ASN A 202 -6.45 -9.10 -2.15
N GLN A 203 -5.91 -10.10 -2.82
CA GLN A 203 -6.33 -10.56 -4.15
C GLN A 203 -6.24 -12.08 -4.22
N GLU A 204 -7.17 -12.68 -4.95
CA GLU A 204 -7.19 -14.13 -5.16
C GLU A 204 -5.91 -14.65 -5.84
N ARG A 205 -5.32 -13.85 -6.73
CA ARG A 205 -4.07 -14.17 -7.46
C ARG A 205 -2.81 -14.20 -6.58
N LEU A 206 -2.87 -13.70 -5.35
CA LEU A 206 -1.74 -13.82 -4.42
C LEU A 206 -1.69 -15.22 -3.84
N THR A 207 -0.54 -15.88 -3.93
CA THR A 207 -0.37 -17.26 -3.47
C THR A 207 -0.32 -17.40 -1.96
N ASN A 208 0.25 -16.42 -1.26
CA ASN A 208 0.46 -16.48 0.18
C ASN A 208 0.08 -15.19 0.88
N ASN A 209 -0.21 -15.31 2.17
CA ASN A 209 -0.40 -14.20 3.08
C ASN A 209 0.95 -13.55 3.43
N ASP A 210 0.94 -12.26 3.74
CA ASP A 210 2.13 -11.58 4.22
C ASP A 210 2.39 -11.92 5.67
N GLN A 211 3.65 -12.14 6.03
CA GLN A 211 4.04 -12.41 7.40
C GLN A 211 5.39 -11.77 7.74
N ALA A 212 5.55 -11.39 9.00
CA ALA A 212 6.80 -10.90 9.52
C ALA A 212 7.06 -11.38 10.93
N LEU A 213 8.32 -11.72 11.18
CA LEU A 213 8.87 -11.96 12.52
C LEU A 213 9.76 -10.78 12.89
N THR A 214 9.59 -10.26 14.10
CA THR A 214 10.42 -9.19 14.66
C THR A 214 11.02 -9.61 15.99
N LEU A 215 12.31 -9.35 16.18
CA LEU A 215 13.01 -9.56 17.44
C LEU A 215 13.75 -8.28 17.83
N GLY A 216 13.87 -8.00 19.11
CA GLY A 216 14.55 -6.82 19.60
C GLY A 216 15.26 -7.04 20.93
N LEU A 217 16.44 -6.44 21.05
CA LEU A 217 17.22 -6.34 22.28
C LEU A 217 17.44 -4.86 22.59
N GLY A 218 17.25 -4.47 23.82
CA GLY A 218 17.52 -3.10 24.28
C GLY A 218 18.31 -3.12 25.58
N PHE A 219 19.33 -2.26 25.66
CA PHE A 219 20.12 -2.02 26.87
C PHE A 219 19.93 -0.56 27.29
N ASP A 220 19.49 -0.35 28.53
CA ASP A 220 19.35 0.98 29.13
C ASP A 220 20.51 1.21 30.12
N PHE A 221 21.34 2.20 29.81
CA PHE A 221 22.52 2.61 30.67
C PHE A 221 22.18 3.84 31.51
N GLY A 222 20.88 4.21 31.61
CA GLY A 222 20.44 5.41 32.33
C GLY A 222 20.44 6.65 31.45
N ALA A 223 21.61 7.25 31.20
CA ALA A 223 21.76 8.43 30.32
C ALA A 223 21.71 8.09 28.81
N SER A 224 21.93 6.82 28.47
CA SER A 224 21.91 6.37 27.07
C SER A 224 21.23 5.01 26.92
N SER A 225 20.83 4.63 25.72
CA SER A 225 20.30 3.31 25.42
C SER A 225 20.79 2.81 24.07
N LEU A 226 21.04 1.51 23.99
CA LEU A 226 21.40 0.79 22.78
C LEU A 226 20.28 -0.19 22.43
N ASN A 227 19.79 -0.15 21.19
CA ASN A 227 18.76 -1.07 20.73
C ASN A 227 19.21 -1.76 19.45
N LEU A 228 19.03 -3.08 19.41
CA LEU A 228 19.22 -3.91 18.23
C LEU A 228 17.85 -4.49 17.84
N SER A 229 17.47 -4.38 16.58
CA SER A 229 16.26 -5.00 16.06
C SER A 229 16.55 -5.84 14.82
N PHE A 230 15.81 -6.93 14.70
CA PHE A 230 15.80 -7.84 13.57
C PHE A 230 14.36 -7.97 13.05
N VAL A 231 14.17 -7.82 11.74
CA VAL A 231 12.89 -8.02 11.06
C VAL A 231 13.11 -8.98 9.90
N LYS A 232 12.29 -10.01 9.82
CA LYS A 232 12.17 -10.86 8.63
C LYS A 232 10.74 -10.76 8.11
N PHE A 233 10.58 -10.28 6.88
CA PHE A 233 9.30 -10.10 6.20
C PHE A 233 9.27 -10.95 4.93
N GLU A 234 8.18 -11.66 4.72
CA GLU A 234 7.96 -12.52 3.55
C GLU A 234 6.66 -12.11 2.85
N GLN A 235 6.74 -11.93 1.53
CA GLN A 235 5.61 -11.62 0.66
C GLN A 235 5.78 -12.33 -0.68
N ASN A 236 4.70 -12.91 -1.20
CA ASN A 236 4.69 -13.50 -2.53
C ASN A 236 3.59 -12.84 -3.37
N GLN A 237 3.93 -12.52 -4.61
CA GLN A 237 3.02 -11.91 -5.58
C GLN A 237 3.04 -12.73 -6.87
N GLN A 238 1.88 -12.86 -7.52
CA GLN A 238 1.79 -13.31 -8.90
C GLN A 238 1.62 -12.09 -9.80
N LEU A 239 2.48 -11.98 -10.79
CA LEU A 239 2.48 -10.90 -11.76
C LEU A 239 2.46 -11.49 -13.17
N ASN A 240 1.77 -10.82 -14.08
CA ASN A 240 1.81 -11.14 -15.50
C ASN A 240 2.72 -10.12 -16.18
N PHE A 241 3.60 -10.57 -17.08
CA PHE A 241 4.40 -9.64 -17.91
C PHE A 241 3.52 -8.94 -18.95
N PHE A 242 2.53 -9.65 -19.49
CA PHE A 242 1.65 -9.14 -20.53
C PHE A 242 0.19 -9.29 -20.07
N SER A 243 -0.64 -8.32 -20.47
CA SER A 243 -2.09 -8.38 -20.27
C SER A 243 -2.78 -9.30 -21.26
N GLU A 244 -2.18 -9.51 -22.44
CA GLU A 244 -2.69 -10.33 -23.55
C GLU A 244 -1.56 -11.18 -24.12
N GLY A 245 -1.90 -12.28 -24.79
CA GLY A 245 -0.94 -13.19 -25.40
C GLY A 245 -0.27 -14.11 -24.37
N LEU A 246 0.97 -13.87 -24.00
CA LEU A 246 1.73 -14.62 -23.01
C LEU A 246 1.30 -14.22 -21.59
N THR A 247 0.15 -14.72 -21.16
CA THR A 247 -0.51 -14.33 -19.91
C THR A 247 -0.14 -15.21 -18.71
N ASP A 248 0.83 -16.13 -18.86
CA ASP A 248 1.27 -16.96 -17.76
C ASP A 248 1.85 -16.12 -16.62
N ALA A 249 1.28 -16.28 -15.43
CA ALA A 249 1.73 -15.56 -14.27
C ALA A 249 3.04 -16.13 -13.72
N TYR A 250 3.99 -15.28 -13.40
CA TYR A 250 5.18 -15.66 -12.63
C TYR A 250 5.02 -15.27 -11.16
N THR A 251 5.67 -16.03 -10.29
CA THR A 251 5.66 -15.75 -8.84
C THR A 251 6.88 -14.91 -8.47
N LEU A 252 6.64 -13.70 -8.00
CA LEU A 252 7.67 -12.87 -7.38
C LEU A 252 7.67 -13.12 -5.86
N ARG A 253 8.75 -13.69 -5.35
CA ARG A 253 8.98 -13.85 -3.92
C ARG A 253 9.86 -12.72 -3.41
N LYS A 254 9.35 -12.00 -2.41
CA LYS A 254 10.07 -10.92 -1.75
C LYS A 254 10.36 -11.33 -0.30
N ASP A 255 11.63 -11.59 -0.02
CA ASP A 255 12.16 -11.86 1.32
C ASP A 255 13.01 -10.66 1.75
N LEU A 256 12.57 -9.95 2.79
CA LEU A 256 13.29 -8.82 3.35
C LEU A 256 13.82 -9.19 4.74
N THR A 257 15.12 -9.07 4.93
CA THR A 257 15.75 -9.15 6.24
C THR A 257 16.39 -7.81 6.56
N GLN A 258 16.01 -7.23 7.70
CA GLN A 258 16.54 -5.95 8.15
C GLN A 258 17.09 -6.06 9.57
N ILE A 259 18.30 -5.55 9.77
CA ILE A 259 18.93 -5.40 11.09
C ILE A 259 19.14 -3.91 11.31
N THR A 260 18.68 -3.40 12.46
CA THR A 260 18.82 -1.99 12.81
C THR A 260 19.48 -1.87 14.18
N LEU A 261 20.53 -1.08 14.26
CA LEU A 261 21.20 -0.69 15.50
C LEU A 261 20.91 0.79 15.78
N SER A 262 20.38 1.10 16.96
CA SER A 262 20.07 2.47 17.37
C SER A 262 20.73 2.79 18.70
N PHE A 263 21.36 3.94 18.78
CA PHE A 263 21.92 4.49 19.99
C PHE A 263 21.24 5.82 20.34
N ASN A 264 20.67 5.94 21.53
CA ASN A 264 19.93 7.11 21.96
C ASN A 264 20.57 7.71 23.22
N PHE A 265 20.68 9.02 23.25
CA PHE A 265 21.06 9.80 24.43
C PHE A 265 19.82 10.47 25.02
N LYS A 266 19.68 10.45 26.34
CA LYS A 266 18.69 11.25 27.07
C LYS A 266 19.36 12.58 27.42
N LEU A 267 18.95 13.65 26.75
CA LEU A 267 19.38 15.02 27.00
C LEU A 267 18.57 15.61 28.15
#